data_cf93c5e99bd280d5d8f7a52ee4d9d962
#
_entry.id   cf93c5e99bd280d5d8f7a52ee4d9d962
#
_cell.length_a   1.000
_cell.length_b   1.000
_cell.length_c   1.000
_cell.angle_alpha   90.00
_cell.angle_beta   90.00
_cell.angle_gamma   90.00
#
_symmetry.space_group_name_H-M   'P 1'
#
loop_
_entity.id
_entity.type
_entity.pdbx_description
1 polymer ?
#
loop_
_entity_poly.entity_id
_entity_poly.type
_entity_poly.pdbx_seq_one_letter_code
_entity_poly.pdbx_strand_id
1 'polypeptide(L)'
;ELIVRMEKILERSNKIGKLIKVLDLEINVDEHKVRKNGVEINLKPKEFELLVVLAKNKNIAISREKLLNMVWGIEFEGETRTVDVHIGQLRKKLGLTDYIKTVSKIGYRLED
;
A
#
# COMPACT_ATOMS: atom_id res chain seq x y z
N GLU A 1 2.57 35.56 -10.22
CA GLU A 1 3.07 35.14 -9.88
C GLU A 1 2.94 34.57 -9.65
N LEU A 2 2.52 34.50 -9.95
CA LEU A 2 2.88 33.87 -9.58
C LEU A 2 2.86 33.16 -9.64
N ILE A 3 2.61 33.25 -9.90
CA ILE A 3 3.04 32.54 -9.70
C ILE A 3 3.18 31.97 -9.43
N VAL A 4 3.03 32.11 -9.51
CA VAL A 4 3.71 31.42 -9.06
C VAL A 4 3.61 30.84 -8.67
N ARG A 5 3.55 30.71 -8.89
CA ARG A 5 3.90 30.15 -8.30
C ARG A 5 3.76 29.37 -8.46
N MET A 6 3.60 29.06 -8.80
CA MET A 6 3.88 28.26 -8.74
C MET A 6 4.32 27.67 -8.94
N GLU A 7 4.63 27.60 -9.29
CA GLU A 7 5.41 27.01 -9.24
C GLU A 7 5.92 26.55 -8.86
N LYS A 8 6.44 26.44 -9.51
CA LYS A 8 7.37 25.92 -8.90
C LYS A 8 7.12 25.04 -7.81
N ILE A 9 6.77 24.98 -7.56
CA ILE A 9 6.21 24.14 -6.59
C ILE A 9 5.92 22.78 -7.10
N LEU A 10 5.83 22.67 -8.34
CA LEU A 10 5.23 21.52 -8.93
C LEU A 10 6.06 20.26 -8.82
N GLU A 11 7.36 20.34 -8.96
CA GLU A 11 8.15 19.14 -8.83
C GLU A 11 8.11 18.60 -7.41
N ARG A 12 8.06 19.50 -6.48
CA ARG A 12 7.93 19.07 -5.10
C ARG A 12 6.56 18.45 -4.83
N SER A 13 5.58 18.97 -5.53
CA SER A 13 4.24 18.42 -5.40
C SER A 13 4.19 16.97 -5.85
N ASN A 14 4.95 16.62 -6.86
CA ASN A 14 5.01 15.26 -7.30
C ASN A 14 5.49 14.34 -6.20
N LYS A 15 6.52 14.75 -5.49
CA LYS A 15 7.01 13.94 -4.38
C LYS A 15 5.99 13.87 -3.27
N ILE A 16 5.35 14.98 -2.99
CA ILE A 16 4.33 15.01 -1.96
C ILE A 16 3.19 14.10 -2.32
N GLY A 17 2.79 14.07 -3.59
CA GLY A 17 1.71 13.23 -4.04
C GLY A 17 1.99 11.75 -3.94
N LYS A 18 3.25 11.37 -3.73
CA LYS A 18 3.62 9.98 -3.61
C LYS A 18 3.82 9.53 -2.17
N LEU A 19 3.55 10.37 -1.23
CA LEU A 19 3.58 10.02 0.17
C LEU A 19 2.16 9.72 0.62
N ILE A 20 1.96 8.50 1.10
CA ILE A 20 0.65 8.07 1.56
C ILE A 20 0.69 7.93 3.07
N LYS A 21 -0.23 8.59 3.75
CA LYS A 21 -0.35 8.47 5.19
C LYS A 21 -1.63 7.73 5.52
N VAL A 22 -1.50 6.63 6.22
CA VAL A 22 -2.65 5.84 6.64
C VAL A 22 -2.35 5.28 8.02
N LEU A 23 -3.28 5.47 8.95
CA LEU A 23 -3.08 5.08 10.34
C LEU A 23 -1.82 5.77 10.87
N ASP A 24 -0.91 5.02 11.49
CA ASP A 24 0.36 5.56 11.95
C ASP A 24 1.50 5.28 10.97
N LEU A 25 1.16 4.99 9.72
CA LEU A 25 2.14 4.65 8.71
C LEU A 25 2.36 5.80 7.74
N GLU A 26 3.61 5.96 7.33
CA GLU A 26 3.97 6.86 6.24
C GLU A 26 4.60 6.01 5.15
N ILE A 27 3.97 6.00 3.99
CA ILE A 27 4.42 5.17 2.87
C ILE A 27 4.97 6.09 1.79
N ASN A 28 6.26 5.97 1.52
CA ASN A 28 6.88 6.75 0.46
C ASN A 28 7.00 5.87 -0.77
N VAL A 29 6.13 6.11 -1.75
CA VAL A 29 6.06 5.27 -2.94
C VAL A 29 7.32 5.38 -3.78
N ASP A 30 7.87 6.59 -3.90
CA ASP A 30 9.08 6.79 -4.69
C ASP A 30 10.28 6.05 -4.13
N GLU A 31 10.41 6.04 -2.81
CA GLU A 31 11.55 5.43 -2.16
C GLU A 31 11.32 3.97 -1.82
N HIS A 32 10.10 3.48 -2.01
CA HIS A 32 9.72 2.12 -1.59
C HIS A 32 10.03 1.90 -0.12
N LYS A 33 9.65 2.87 0.71
CA LYS A 33 9.89 2.81 2.14
C LYS A 33 8.62 3.06 2.92
N VAL A 34 8.51 2.40 4.06
CA VAL A 34 7.38 2.63 4.95
C VAL A 34 7.92 2.85 6.35
N ARG A 35 7.33 3.81 7.05
CA ARG A 35 7.69 4.10 8.43
C ARG A 35 6.45 4.01 9.29
N LYS A 36 6.63 3.45 10.46
CA LYS A 36 5.56 3.38 11.46
C LYS A 36 6.02 4.15 12.68
N ASN A 37 5.32 5.24 12.99
CA ASN A 37 5.69 6.13 14.11
C ASN A 37 7.13 6.59 13.98
N GLY A 38 7.55 6.87 12.75
CA GLY A 38 8.90 7.37 12.49
C GLY A 38 9.97 6.30 12.37
N VAL A 39 9.62 5.04 12.58
CA VAL A 39 10.57 3.94 12.49
C VAL A 39 10.40 3.23 11.15
N GLU A 40 11.48 3.11 10.41
CA GLU A 40 11.44 2.44 9.11
C GLU A 40 11.24 0.95 9.29
N ILE A 41 10.31 0.40 8.52
CA ILE A 41 10.01 -1.04 8.54
C ILE A 41 10.43 -1.62 7.19
N ASN A 42 11.22 -2.68 7.21
CA ASN A 42 11.67 -3.33 5.99
C ASN A 42 10.60 -4.26 5.45
N LEU A 43 10.22 -4.03 4.21
CA LEU A 43 9.26 -4.89 3.51
C LEU A 43 9.89 -5.43 2.24
N LYS A 44 9.51 -6.63 1.85
CA LYS A 44 9.88 -7.14 0.55
C LYS A 44 9.13 -6.36 -0.54
N PRO A 45 9.67 -6.31 -1.76
CA PRO A 45 9.05 -5.49 -2.81
C PRO A 45 7.57 -5.77 -3.02
N LYS A 46 7.15 -7.02 -3.06
CA LYS A 46 5.75 -7.34 -3.28
C LYS A 46 4.88 -7.03 -2.07
N GLU A 47 5.44 -7.16 -0.87
CA GLU A 47 4.74 -6.73 0.34
C GLU A 47 4.49 -5.24 0.30
N PHE A 48 5.49 -4.47 -0.12
CA PHE A 48 5.35 -3.03 -0.22
C PHE A 48 4.28 -2.65 -1.25
N GLU A 49 4.34 -3.26 -2.44
CA GLU A 49 3.37 -2.96 -3.49
C GLU A 49 1.95 -3.29 -3.06
N LEU A 50 1.78 -4.40 -2.37
CA LEU A 50 0.47 -4.81 -1.87
C LEU A 50 -0.05 -3.79 -0.87
N LEU A 51 0.82 -3.33 0.04
CA LEU A 51 0.43 -2.31 1.01
C LEU A 51 0.00 -1.02 0.31
N VAL A 52 0.74 -0.60 -0.72
CA VAL A 52 0.40 0.61 -1.46
C VAL A 52 -0.99 0.49 -2.09
N VAL A 53 -1.28 -0.65 -2.70
CA VAL A 53 -2.59 -0.86 -3.33
C VAL A 53 -3.70 -0.76 -2.28
N LEU A 54 -3.51 -1.41 -1.15
CA LEU A 54 -4.50 -1.38 -0.08
C LEU A 54 -4.68 0.03 0.47
N ALA A 55 -3.58 0.75 0.64
CA ALA A 55 -3.64 2.10 1.20
C ALA A 55 -4.33 3.08 0.25
N LYS A 56 -4.08 2.94 -1.05
CA LYS A 56 -4.73 3.80 -2.03
C LYS A 56 -6.22 3.52 -2.12
N ASN A 57 -6.64 2.34 -1.72
CA ASN A 57 -8.03 1.91 -1.80
C ASN A 57 -8.58 1.61 -0.41
N LYS A 58 -8.15 2.37 0.58
CA LYS A 58 -8.56 2.09 1.95
C LYS A 58 -10.08 2.10 2.08
N ASN A 59 -10.57 1.25 2.96
CA ASN A 59 -11.99 1.07 3.23
C ASN A 59 -12.76 0.47 2.06
N ILE A 60 -12.04 -0.04 1.06
CA ILE A 60 -12.66 -0.70 -0.09
C ILE A 60 -12.18 -2.15 -0.13
N ALA A 61 -13.11 -3.09 -0.21
CA ALA A 61 -12.77 -4.50 -0.31
C ALA A 61 -12.27 -4.80 -1.73
N ILE A 62 -11.13 -5.46 -1.82
CA ILE A 62 -10.53 -5.81 -3.10
C ILE A 62 -10.36 -7.32 -3.15
N SER A 63 -10.78 -7.93 -4.25
CA SER A 63 -10.69 -9.38 -4.38
C SER A 63 -9.23 -9.83 -4.41
N ARG A 64 -9.00 -11.07 -3.97
CA ARG A 64 -7.65 -11.63 -3.98
C ARG A 64 -7.11 -11.72 -5.39
N GLU A 65 -7.96 -12.08 -6.35
CA GLU A 65 -7.54 -12.14 -7.75
C GLU A 65 -7.14 -10.78 -8.27
N LYS A 66 -7.91 -9.74 -7.92
CA LYS A 66 -7.58 -8.40 -8.34
C LYS A 66 -6.27 -7.94 -7.73
N LEU A 67 -6.05 -8.23 -6.44
CA LEU A 67 -4.80 -7.90 -5.79
C LEU A 67 -3.64 -8.63 -6.46
N LEU A 68 -3.84 -9.90 -6.78
CA LEU A 68 -2.80 -10.67 -7.45
C LEU A 68 -2.43 -10.03 -8.79
N ASN A 69 -3.44 -9.66 -9.57
CA ASN A 69 -3.21 -9.05 -10.88
C ASN A 69 -2.55 -7.69 -10.76
N MET A 70 -2.94 -6.90 -9.78
CA MET A 70 -2.41 -5.53 -9.62
C MET A 70 -0.97 -5.54 -9.15
N VAL A 71 -0.58 -6.50 -8.33
CA VAL A 71 0.75 -6.52 -7.73
C VAL A 71 1.70 -7.44 -8.49
N TRP A 72 1.22 -8.62 -8.89
CA TRP A 72 2.07 -9.60 -9.58
C TRP A 72 1.90 -9.57 -11.09
N GLY A 73 0.81 -9.01 -11.59
CA GLY A 73 0.57 -8.94 -13.02
C GLY A 73 -0.38 -10.00 -13.52
N ILE A 74 -1.07 -9.70 -14.62
CA ILE A 74 -2.07 -10.61 -15.16
C ILE A 74 -1.47 -11.92 -15.63
N GLU A 75 -0.21 -11.88 -16.08
CA GLU A 75 0.44 -13.08 -16.60
C GLU A 75 1.06 -13.95 -15.53
N PHE A 76 0.97 -13.53 -14.27
CA PHE A 76 1.48 -14.33 -13.18
C PHE A 76 0.62 -15.58 -13.02
N GLU A 77 1.25 -16.74 -13.00
CA GLU A 77 0.54 -18.01 -12.95
C GLU A 77 0.43 -18.58 -11.55
N GLY A 78 0.71 -17.79 -10.54
CA GLY A 78 0.60 -18.24 -9.16
C GLY A 78 -0.85 -18.26 -8.68
N GLU A 79 -1.01 -18.75 -7.47
CA GLU A 79 -2.33 -18.84 -6.85
C GLU A 79 -2.62 -17.63 -6.00
N THR A 80 -3.91 -17.39 -5.73
CA THR A 80 -4.32 -16.31 -4.85
C THR A 80 -3.78 -16.48 -3.44
N ARG A 81 -3.37 -17.70 -3.07
CA ARG A 81 -2.71 -17.93 -1.79
C ARG A 81 -1.47 -17.08 -1.62
N THR A 82 -0.81 -16.72 -2.73
CA THR A 82 0.34 -15.82 -2.68
C THR A 82 -0.04 -14.50 -2.02
N VAL A 83 -1.21 -13.98 -2.34
CA VAL A 83 -1.70 -12.76 -1.70
C VAL A 83 -1.87 -12.98 -0.21
N ASP A 84 -2.47 -14.12 0.17
CA ASP A 84 -2.73 -14.40 1.58
C ASP A 84 -1.43 -14.42 2.40
N VAL A 85 -0.39 -15.03 1.85
CA VAL A 85 0.90 -15.08 2.53
C VAL A 85 1.46 -13.69 2.76
N HIS A 86 1.39 -12.85 1.74
CA HIS A 86 1.91 -11.47 1.85
C HIS A 86 1.06 -10.63 2.79
N ILE A 87 -0.25 -10.84 2.80
CA ILE A 87 -1.12 -10.15 3.76
C ILE A 87 -0.71 -10.53 5.19
N GLY A 88 -0.44 -11.82 5.42
CA GLY A 88 0.01 -12.28 6.72
C GLY A 88 1.29 -11.58 7.16
N GLN A 89 2.23 -11.40 6.25
CA GLN A 89 3.48 -10.71 6.56
C GLN A 89 3.25 -9.24 6.88
N LEU A 90 2.38 -8.57 6.12
CA LEU A 90 2.05 -7.18 6.39
C LEU A 90 1.42 -7.02 7.76
N ARG A 91 0.49 -7.90 8.10
CA ARG A 91 -0.13 -7.86 9.41
C ARG A 91 0.90 -8.00 10.53
N LYS A 92 1.85 -8.91 10.32
CA LYS A 92 2.85 -9.19 11.33
C LYS A 92 3.88 -8.07 11.43
N LYS A 93 4.41 -7.64 10.30
CA LYS A 93 5.51 -6.67 10.28
C LYS A 93 5.05 -5.28 10.70
N LEU A 94 3.84 -4.91 10.34
CA LEU A 94 3.33 -3.56 10.60
C LEU A 94 2.30 -3.50 11.72
N GLY A 95 1.98 -4.65 12.31
CA GLY A 95 0.97 -4.68 13.37
C GLY A 95 -0.41 -4.31 12.87
N LEU A 96 -0.74 -4.69 11.66
CA LEU A 96 -2.01 -4.32 11.03
C LEU A 96 -3.08 -5.40 11.12
N THR A 97 -2.93 -6.33 12.05
CA THR A 97 -3.89 -7.44 12.17
C THR A 97 -5.32 -6.94 12.33
N ASP A 98 -5.50 -5.85 13.06
CA ASP A 98 -6.84 -5.30 13.29
C ASP A 98 -7.29 -4.35 12.20
N TYR A 99 -6.41 -4.00 11.27
CA TYR A 99 -6.73 -3.00 10.26
C TYR A 99 -6.83 -3.57 8.85
N ILE A 100 -6.10 -4.64 8.55
CA ILE A 100 -6.30 -5.36 7.29
C ILE A 100 -7.30 -6.46 7.57
N LYS A 101 -8.53 -6.24 7.14
CA LYS A 101 -9.63 -7.18 7.42
C LYS A 101 -9.81 -8.16 6.28
N THR A 102 -10.09 -9.40 6.63
CA THR A 102 -10.51 -10.40 5.65
C THR A 102 -11.99 -10.23 5.41
N VAL A 103 -12.36 -9.92 4.16
CA VAL A 103 -13.77 -9.79 3.79
C VAL A 103 -14.18 -11.13 3.20
N SER A 104 -15.03 -11.86 3.93
CA SER A 104 -15.39 -13.22 3.58
C SER A 104 -15.91 -13.31 2.14
N LYS A 105 -15.35 -14.26 1.38
CA LYS A 105 -15.75 -14.55 0.00
C LYS A 105 -15.44 -13.42 -0.98
N ILE A 106 -14.76 -12.35 -0.54
CA ILE A 106 -14.37 -11.25 -1.42
C ILE A 106 -12.86 -11.11 -1.47
N GLY A 107 -12.24 -10.74 -0.35
CA GLY A 107 -10.81 -10.52 -0.32
C GLY A 107 -10.38 -9.79 0.93
N TYR A 108 -9.71 -8.66 0.73
CA TYR A 108 -9.15 -7.90 1.86
C TYR A 108 -9.50 -6.43 1.76
N ARG A 109 -9.52 -5.80 2.92
CA ARG A 109 -9.80 -4.37 3.01
C ARG A 109 -8.93 -3.77 4.11
N LEU A 110 -8.21 -2.70 3.77
CA LEU A 110 -7.49 -1.93 4.79
C LEU A 110 -8.44 -0.90 5.35
N GLU A 111 -8.68 -0.99 6.64
CA GLU A 111 -9.59 -0.08 7.32
C GLU A 111 -8.79 0.97 8.08
N ASP A 112 -9.20 2.20 7.89
CA ASP A 112 -8.54 3.35 8.50
C ASP A 112 -9.51 4.05 9.43
#